data_4207a41bd9005f3db9109b78603b8481
#
_entry.id   4207a41bd9005f3db9109b78603b8481
#
_cell.length_a   1.000
_cell.length_b   1.000
_cell.length_c   1.000
_cell.angle_alpha   90.00
_cell.angle_beta   90.00
_cell.angle_gamma   90.00
#
_symmetry.space_group_name_H-M   'P 1'
#
loop_
_entity.id
_entity.type
_entity.pdbx_description
1 polymer ?
#
loop_
_entity_poly.entity_id
_entity_poly.type
_entity_poly.pdbx_seq_one_letter_code
_entity_poly.pdbx_strand_id
1 'polypeptide(L)'
;VILKGEVVMAPKELAAYFGTPEKPECHMLYNVSTMVNLWGALASRDTRLLKAQLDALHALPDNCWFVNYLRCHDDIGWGLDEAVEKRLGIDPQKHKEYLYHFYEGNFPGSWAKGELYNYDPATGDARSCGTTASLCGIEQALEKDDKIALNYAVKRDLLLHTAMAFLQGFPMLNCGDEIAQLNGWDYKNDPDRVEDSRNLHRSKFNWEDAKQRTRKGTLQNALWQGMEQLRQMRADPCFAPDAWVTTWDSHNPGVLALVRKRGEETLVGLFNFTEYPAGASLDALGGEYHTPEGTSVWLADVELEPYQALLVKTNK
;
A
#
# COMPACT_ATOMS: atom_id res chain seq x y z
N VAL A 1 14.90 18.60 16.48
CA VAL A 1 15.28 17.84 15.27
C VAL A 1 14.59 16.50 15.35
N ILE A 2 13.98 16.06 14.24
CA ILE A 2 13.43 14.69 14.09
C ILE A 2 14.39 13.94 13.18
N LEU A 3 14.81 12.74 13.61
CA LEU A 3 15.65 11.83 12.84
C LEU A 3 14.77 10.76 12.21
N LYS A 4 14.79 10.68 10.90
CA LYS A 4 14.13 9.65 10.10
C LYS A 4 15.20 8.86 9.37
N GLY A 5 15.34 7.56 9.73
CA GLY A 5 16.30 6.67 9.08
C GLY A 5 15.72 6.02 7.84
N GLU A 6 16.58 5.75 6.87
CA GLU A 6 16.28 4.95 5.68
C GLU A 6 17.07 3.64 5.78
N VAL A 7 16.36 2.56 6.12
CA VAL A 7 16.95 1.26 6.44
C VAL A 7 16.16 0.16 5.77
N VAL A 8 16.84 -0.65 4.95
CA VAL A 8 16.25 -1.81 4.27
C VAL A 8 16.76 -3.08 4.96
N MET A 9 16.04 -3.52 6.00
CA MET A 9 16.40 -4.67 6.84
C MET A 9 15.15 -5.48 7.20
N ALA A 10 15.36 -6.71 7.65
CA ALA A 10 14.27 -7.52 8.21
C ALA A 10 13.69 -6.88 9.50
N PRO A 11 12.39 -7.04 9.80
CA PRO A 11 11.74 -6.38 10.94
C PRO A 11 12.48 -6.54 12.26
N LYS A 12 12.97 -7.74 12.57
CA LYS A 12 13.71 -8.03 13.80
C LYS A 12 15.01 -7.23 13.99
N GLU A 13 15.57 -6.70 12.92
CA GLU A 13 16.82 -5.92 12.93
C GLU A 13 16.55 -4.42 13.05
N LEU A 14 15.30 -3.97 12.76
CA LEU A 14 14.93 -2.57 12.77
C LEU A 14 14.95 -1.94 14.16
N ALA A 15 14.66 -2.71 15.22
CA ALA A 15 14.62 -2.21 16.59
C ALA A 15 15.93 -1.51 17.01
N ALA A 16 17.08 -2.02 16.51
CA ALA A 16 18.39 -1.44 16.83
C ALA A 16 18.55 0.02 16.33
N TYR A 17 17.87 0.39 15.25
CA TYR A 17 17.93 1.75 14.69
C TYR A 17 17.06 2.76 15.42
N PHE A 18 16.10 2.30 16.21
CA PHE A 18 15.34 3.16 17.12
C PHE A 18 16.06 3.40 18.44
N GLY A 19 17.06 2.55 18.76
CA GLY A 19 17.78 2.60 20.02
C GLY A 19 16.96 2.05 21.18
N THR A 20 17.33 2.47 22.40
CA THR A 20 16.62 2.11 23.65
C THR A 20 16.03 3.37 24.30
N PRO A 21 15.12 3.22 25.29
CA PRO A 21 14.61 4.38 26.05
C PRO A 21 15.73 5.22 26.70
N GLU A 22 16.83 4.58 27.11
CA GLU A 22 17.99 5.24 27.71
C GLU A 22 18.92 5.88 26.67
N LYS A 23 18.92 5.32 25.45
CA LYS A 23 19.71 5.84 24.32
C LYS A 23 18.87 5.82 23.05
N PRO A 24 17.94 6.76 22.90
CA PRO A 24 17.14 6.87 21.67
C PRO A 24 18.01 7.30 20.48
N GLU A 25 17.76 6.69 19.30
CA GLU A 25 18.46 7.02 18.06
C GLU A 25 17.50 7.60 17.02
N CYS A 26 16.99 6.80 16.07
CA CYS A 26 15.99 7.31 15.12
C CYS A 26 14.61 7.48 15.77
N HIS A 27 13.89 8.55 15.43
CA HIS A 27 12.51 8.77 15.86
C HIS A 27 11.53 7.95 15.01
N MET A 28 11.87 7.74 13.74
CA MET A 28 11.07 6.95 12.80
C MET A 28 11.95 6.36 11.70
N LEU A 29 11.47 5.27 11.09
CA LEU A 29 12.09 4.65 9.92
C LEU A 29 11.09 4.57 8.78
N TYR A 30 11.58 4.54 7.54
CA TYR A 30 10.78 4.15 6.39
C TYR A 30 10.33 2.69 6.51
N ASN A 31 9.05 2.43 6.27
CA ASN A 31 8.48 1.08 6.30
C ASN A 31 8.61 0.38 4.94
N VAL A 32 9.86 0.13 4.54
CA VAL A 32 10.20 -0.43 3.22
C VAL A 32 9.58 -1.80 3.03
N SER A 33 9.71 -2.68 4.05
CA SER A 33 9.19 -4.05 3.95
C SER A 33 7.67 -4.08 3.79
N THR A 34 6.93 -3.21 4.48
CA THR A 34 5.48 -3.14 4.31
C THR A 34 5.10 -2.57 2.95
N MET A 35 5.85 -1.57 2.46
CA MET A 35 5.63 -1.00 1.13
C MET A 35 5.70 -2.08 0.04
N VAL A 36 6.76 -2.89 0.00
CA VAL A 36 6.90 -3.94 -1.01
C VAL A 36 5.86 -5.06 -0.84
N ASN A 37 5.46 -5.37 0.40
CA ASN A 37 4.42 -6.37 0.65
C ASN A 37 3.02 -5.90 0.24
N LEU A 38 2.70 -4.61 0.32
CA LEU A 38 1.45 -4.04 -0.20
C LEU A 38 1.37 -4.22 -1.73
N TRP A 39 2.43 -3.88 -2.44
CA TRP A 39 2.53 -4.10 -3.88
C TRP A 39 2.49 -5.59 -4.23
N GLY A 40 3.22 -6.43 -3.48
CA GLY A 40 3.23 -7.88 -3.66
C GLY A 40 1.83 -8.48 -3.49
N ALA A 41 1.12 -8.10 -2.44
CA ALA A 41 -0.25 -8.56 -2.19
C ALA A 41 -1.22 -8.15 -3.30
N LEU A 42 -1.09 -6.94 -3.85
CA LEU A 42 -1.94 -6.47 -4.95
C LEU A 42 -1.70 -7.30 -6.23
N ALA A 43 -0.45 -7.53 -6.61
CA ALA A 43 -0.11 -8.29 -7.81
C ALA A 43 -0.49 -9.78 -7.68
N SER A 44 -0.21 -10.38 -6.53
CA SER A 44 -0.45 -11.81 -6.28
C SER A 44 -1.90 -12.13 -5.86
N ARG A 45 -2.70 -11.14 -5.47
CA ARG A 45 -4.05 -11.31 -4.89
C ARG A 45 -4.03 -12.15 -3.60
N ASP A 46 -2.93 -12.11 -2.88
CA ASP A 46 -2.69 -12.90 -1.68
C ASP A 46 -2.05 -12.03 -0.59
N THR A 47 -2.75 -11.86 0.52
CA THR A 47 -2.35 -10.99 1.62
C THR A 47 -1.58 -11.70 2.72
N ARG A 48 -1.37 -13.03 2.63
CA ARG A 48 -0.76 -13.82 3.72
C ARG A 48 0.68 -13.41 4.03
N LEU A 49 1.46 -13.06 2.99
CA LEU A 49 2.83 -12.57 3.18
C LEU A 49 2.83 -11.17 3.83
N LEU A 50 1.95 -10.28 3.37
CA LEU A 50 1.73 -8.96 3.97
C LEU A 50 1.30 -9.08 5.43
N LYS A 51 0.33 -9.99 5.74
CA LYS A 51 -0.11 -10.24 7.11
C LYS A 51 1.06 -10.68 8.00
N ALA A 52 1.86 -11.65 7.56
CA ALA A 52 3.02 -12.13 8.32
C ALA A 52 4.06 -11.02 8.58
N GLN A 53 4.28 -10.14 7.60
CA GLN A 53 5.14 -8.97 7.73
C GLN A 53 4.61 -7.98 8.78
N LEU A 54 3.30 -7.70 8.78
CA LEU A 54 2.67 -6.82 9.75
C LEU A 54 2.72 -7.42 11.16
N ASP A 55 2.47 -8.72 11.31
CA ASP A 55 2.60 -9.42 12.60
C ASP A 55 4.03 -9.30 13.17
N ALA A 56 5.04 -9.40 12.31
CA ALA A 56 6.43 -9.22 12.72
C ALA A 56 6.74 -7.78 13.18
N LEU A 57 6.14 -6.77 12.54
CA LEU A 57 6.27 -5.36 12.95
C LEU A 57 5.54 -5.10 14.27
N HIS A 58 4.35 -5.66 14.47
CA HIS A 58 3.60 -5.51 15.74
C HIS A 58 4.29 -6.16 16.94
N ALA A 59 5.25 -7.05 16.72
CA ALA A 59 6.07 -7.64 17.77
C ALA A 59 7.27 -6.76 18.19
N LEU A 60 7.51 -5.63 17.49
CA LEU A 60 8.58 -4.68 17.85
C LEU A 60 8.18 -3.85 19.09
N PRO A 61 9.17 -3.26 19.80
CA PRO A 61 8.90 -2.34 20.92
C PRO A 61 8.03 -1.14 20.50
N ASP A 62 7.24 -0.62 21.44
CA ASP A 62 6.26 0.46 21.20
C ASP A 62 6.90 1.80 20.76
N ASN A 63 8.21 1.97 20.95
CA ASN A 63 8.93 3.16 20.46
C ASN A 63 9.33 3.08 18.99
N CYS A 64 9.04 1.96 18.29
CA CYS A 64 9.34 1.76 16.89
C CYS A 64 8.24 2.37 16.01
N TRP A 65 8.45 3.61 15.57
CA TRP A 65 7.51 4.32 14.71
C TRP A 65 7.94 4.29 13.26
N PHE A 66 6.98 4.10 12.36
CA PHE A 66 7.23 3.97 10.93
C PHE A 66 6.57 5.09 10.12
N VAL A 67 7.25 5.48 9.04
CA VAL A 67 6.65 6.22 7.93
C VAL A 67 6.18 5.20 6.90
N ASN A 68 4.85 5.05 6.77
CA ASN A 68 4.23 4.17 5.79
C ASN A 68 4.06 4.92 4.47
N TYR A 69 4.36 4.27 3.37
CA TYR A 69 4.33 4.87 2.04
C TYR A 69 4.13 3.81 0.97
N LEU A 70 3.72 4.20 -0.23
CA LEU A 70 3.61 3.30 -1.38
C LEU A 70 4.79 3.45 -2.34
N ARG A 71 5.32 4.65 -2.47
CA ARG A 71 6.52 4.99 -3.22
C ARG A 71 7.22 6.22 -2.64
N CYS A 72 8.47 6.40 -2.98
CA CYS A 72 9.23 7.60 -2.67
C CYS A 72 10.03 8.06 -3.89
N HIS A 73 11.16 8.71 -3.69
CA HIS A 73 12.08 9.13 -4.74
C HIS A 73 12.93 7.97 -5.31
N ASP A 74 12.95 6.83 -4.62
CA ASP A 74 13.69 5.64 -5.03
C ASP A 74 12.78 4.57 -5.65
N ASP A 75 13.42 3.53 -6.16
CA ASP A 75 12.81 2.35 -6.74
C ASP A 75 12.12 1.47 -5.70
N ILE A 76 11.26 0.58 -6.16
CA ILE A 76 10.66 -0.50 -5.37
C ILE A 76 11.57 -1.71 -5.46
N GLY A 77 12.32 -1.98 -4.39
CA GLY A 77 13.17 -3.16 -4.26
C GLY A 77 12.42 -4.32 -3.63
N TRP A 78 12.38 -5.47 -4.29
CA TRP A 78 11.58 -6.64 -3.92
C TRP A 78 12.24 -7.48 -2.80
N GLY A 79 12.52 -6.84 -1.67
CA GLY A 79 13.06 -7.50 -0.47
C GLY A 79 11.95 -8.10 0.40
N LEU A 80 11.46 -9.27 0.01
CA LEU A 80 10.45 -10.03 0.75
C LEU A 80 11.11 -11.02 1.72
N ASP A 81 10.35 -11.54 2.69
CA ASP A 81 10.85 -12.53 3.66
C ASP A 81 10.80 -13.93 3.04
N GLU A 82 11.93 -14.39 2.50
CA GLU A 82 12.05 -15.71 1.86
C GLU A 82 11.66 -16.87 2.78
N ALA A 83 11.87 -16.75 4.10
CA ALA A 83 11.50 -17.83 5.02
C ALA A 83 9.97 -17.93 5.14
N VAL A 84 9.27 -16.80 5.11
CA VAL A 84 7.80 -16.77 5.07
C VAL A 84 7.30 -17.25 3.73
N GLU A 85 7.88 -16.80 2.61
CA GLU A 85 7.51 -17.26 1.27
C GLU A 85 7.59 -18.78 1.15
N LYS A 86 8.70 -19.38 1.55
CA LYS A 86 8.90 -20.84 1.55
C LYS A 86 7.88 -21.57 2.43
N ARG A 87 7.51 -21.03 3.61
CA ARG A 87 6.45 -21.60 4.46
C ARG A 87 5.07 -21.55 3.80
N LEU A 88 4.82 -20.55 2.99
CA LEU A 88 3.58 -20.40 2.21
C LEU A 88 3.60 -21.22 0.90
N GLY A 89 4.69 -21.94 0.61
CA GLY A 89 4.85 -22.70 -0.62
C GLY A 89 5.21 -21.85 -1.84
N ILE A 90 5.71 -20.64 -1.62
CA ILE A 90 6.13 -19.69 -2.66
C ILE A 90 7.64 -19.85 -2.89
N ASP A 91 8.04 -19.94 -4.15
CA ASP A 91 9.44 -19.90 -4.56
C ASP A 91 9.89 -18.42 -4.60
N PRO A 92 10.82 -17.97 -3.73
CA PRO A 92 11.18 -16.56 -3.61
C PRO A 92 11.73 -15.95 -4.91
N GLN A 93 12.56 -16.70 -5.65
CA GLN A 93 13.16 -16.19 -6.88
C GLN A 93 12.09 -15.98 -7.96
N LYS A 94 11.23 -16.99 -8.17
CA LYS A 94 10.13 -16.89 -9.15
C LYS A 94 9.10 -15.84 -8.77
N HIS A 95 8.84 -15.65 -7.47
CA HIS A 95 7.92 -14.62 -7.00
C HIS A 95 8.48 -13.23 -7.28
N LYS A 96 9.77 -13.01 -7.00
CA LYS A 96 10.45 -11.76 -7.32
C LYS A 96 10.42 -11.46 -8.83
N GLU A 97 10.73 -12.46 -9.67
CA GLU A 97 10.65 -12.35 -11.14
C GLU A 97 9.24 -12.01 -11.60
N TYR A 98 8.23 -12.67 -11.03
CA TYR A 98 6.83 -12.36 -11.29
C TYR A 98 6.51 -10.90 -10.96
N LEU A 99 6.91 -10.41 -9.77
CA LEU A 99 6.56 -9.08 -9.30
C LEU A 99 7.18 -7.98 -10.18
N TYR A 100 8.46 -8.05 -10.47
CA TYR A 100 9.07 -6.99 -11.28
C TYR A 100 8.58 -7.01 -12.74
N HIS A 101 8.35 -8.18 -13.34
CA HIS A 101 7.76 -8.25 -14.68
C HIS A 101 6.29 -7.83 -14.69
N PHE A 102 5.57 -8.10 -13.60
CA PHE A 102 4.19 -7.64 -13.46
C PHE A 102 4.14 -6.10 -13.44
N TYR A 103 4.96 -5.46 -12.62
CA TYR A 103 4.96 -4.00 -12.51
C TYR A 103 5.66 -3.27 -13.65
N GLU A 104 6.52 -3.92 -14.39
CA GLU A 104 7.00 -3.45 -15.69
C GLU A 104 5.87 -3.41 -16.74
N GLY A 105 4.89 -4.30 -16.62
CA GLY A 105 3.78 -4.45 -17.57
C GLY A 105 3.97 -5.56 -18.59
N ASN A 106 5.06 -6.32 -18.52
CA ASN A 106 5.42 -7.39 -19.46
C ASN A 106 4.88 -8.76 -19.06
N PHE A 107 4.36 -8.92 -17.84
CA PHE A 107 3.74 -10.17 -17.42
C PHE A 107 2.33 -10.30 -18.00
N PRO A 108 1.94 -11.48 -18.56
CA PRO A 108 0.58 -11.68 -19.11
C PRO A 108 -0.51 -11.39 -18.07
N GLY A 109 -1.45 -10.53 -18.42
CA GLY A 109 -2.54 -10.11 -17.52
C GLY A 109 -2.18 -8.95 -16.59
N SER A 110 -0.95 -8.41 -16.66
CA SER A 110 -0.62 -7.19 -15.92
C SER A 110 -1.37 -5.99 -16.46
N TRP A 111 -1.84 -5.17 -15.54
CA TRP A 111 -2.40 -3.84 -15.81
C TRP A 111 -1.36 -2.73 -15.62
N ALA A 112 -0.23 -3.02 -14.98
CA ALA A 112 0.76 -2.02 -14.58
C ALA A 112 1.53 -1.47 -15.79
N LYS A 113 2.09 -0.28 -15.62
CA LYS A 113 3.01 0.33 -16.55
C LYS A 113 4.14 1.00 -15.79
N GLY A 114 5.26 0.30 -15.68
CA GLY A 114 6.46 0.76 -15.01
C GLY A 114 7.70 0.48 -15.85
N GLU A 115 8.85 0.55 -15.21
CA GLU A 115 10.15 0.26 -15.81
C GLU A 115 11.05 -0.45 -14.82
N LEU A 116 11.94 -1.32 -15.31
CA LEU A 116 12.94 -1.96 -14.46
C LEU A 116 14.09 -0.98 -14.13
N TYR A 117 14.65 -1.17 -12.95
CA TYR A 117 15.87 -0.50 -12.52
C TYR A 117 16.90 -1.52 -12.07
N ASN A 118 18.14 -1.33 -12.48
CA ASN A 118 19.27 -2.20 -12.14
C ASN A 118 18.99 -3.70 -12.38
N TYR A 119 18.44 -4.06 -13.54
CA TYR A 119 18.29 -5.46 -13.90
C TYR A 119 19.66 -6.13 -14.06
N ASP A 120 19.89 -7.18 -13.28
CA ASP A 120 21.08 -8.02 -13.36
C ASP A 120 20.74 -9.40 -13.95
N PRO A 121 21.09 -9.68 -15.20
CA PRO A 121 20.79 -10.96 -15.83
C PRO A 121 21.54 -12.16 -15.21
N ALA A 122 22.61 -11.91 -14.44
CA ALA A 122 23.37 -12.99 -13.80
C ALA A 122 22.66 -13.51 -12.54
N THR A 123 21.98 -12.66 -11.82
CA THR A 123 21.24 -13.01 -10.59
C THR A 123 19.74 -13.06 -10.79
N GLY A 124 19.21 -12.52 -11.90
CA GLY A 124 17.78 -12.31 -12.11
C GLY A 124 17.21 -11.28 -11.13
N ASP A 125 18.03 -10.35 -10.60
CA ASP A 125 17.58 -9.28 -9.73
C ASP A 125 17.17 -8.06 -10.52
N ALA A 126 16.04 -7.44 -10.11
CA ALA A 126 15.56 -6.18 -10.64
C ALA A 126 14.72 -5.46 -9.61
N ARG A 127 14.59 -4.16 -9.81
CA ARG A 127 13.71 -3.28 -9.04
C ARG A 127 12.74 -2.61 -9.99
N SER A 128 11.66 -2.05 -9.45
CA SER A 128 10.60 -1.44 -10.26
C SER A 128 10.51 0.07 -10.02
N CYS A 129 10.29 0.81 -11.10
CA CYS A 129 10.05 2.25 -11.09
C CYS A 129 8.68 2.57 -11.69
N GLY A 130 8.01 3.57 -11.14
CA GLY A 130 6.73 4.06 -11.64
C GLY A 130 6.00 4.91 -10.61
N THR A 131 5.05 5.71 -11.07
CA THR A 131 4.10 6.40 -10.19
C THR A 131 3.04 5.43 -9.67
N THR A 132 2.44 5.69 -8.53
CA THR A 132 1.37 4.83 -7.97
C THR A 132 0.25 4.65 -8.98
N ALA A 133 -0.18 5.73 -9.63
CA ALA A 133 -1.23 5.69 -10.66
C ALA A 133 -0.89 4.75 -11.83
N SER A 134 0.32 4.83 -12.36
CA SER A 134 0.76 3.99 -13.48
C SER A 134 0.94 2.53 -13.08
N LEU A 135 1.49 2.27 -11.90
CA LEU A 135 1.64 0.92 -11.35
C LEU A 135 0.30 0.28 -10.98
N CYS A 136 -0.72 1.06 -10.60
CA CYS A 136 -2.08 0.59 -10.39
C CYS A 136 -2.88 0.41 -11.70
N GLY A 137 -2.33 0.80 -12.85
CA GLY A 137 -2.91 0.57 -14.18
C GLY A 137 -3.71 1.72 -14.74
N ILE A 138 -3.71 2.89 -14.11
CA ILE A 138 -4.43 4.08 -14.62
C ILE A 138 -3.88 4.48 -15.99
N GLU A 139 -2.55 4.53 -16.14
CA GLU A 139 -1.91 4.93 -17.41
C GLU A 139 -2.27 3.97 -18.55
N GLN A 140 -2.17 2.66 -18.31
CA GLN A 140 -2.51 1.66 -19.34
C GLN A 140 -4.00 1.73 -19.75
N ALA A 141 -4.89 1.92 -18.77
CA ALA A 141 -6.32 2.02 -19.02
C ALA A 141 -6.67 3.28 -19.86
N LEU A 142 -6.00 4.40 -19.59
CA LEU A 142 -6.16 5.64 -20.37
C LEU A 142 -5.65 5.47 -21.80
N GLU A 143 -4.51 4.83 -22.02
CA GLU A 143 -3.96 4.56 -23.34
C GLU A 143 -4.86 3.67 -24.20
N LYS A 144 -5.57 2.72 -23.54
CA LYS A 144 -6.51 1.82 -24.23
C LYS A 144 -7.93 2.36 -24.33
N ASP A 145 -8.19 3.54 -23.78
CA ASP A 145 -9.56 4.10 -23.60
C ASP A 145 -10.54 3.10 -22.94
N ASP A 146 -10.01 2.28 -22.00
CA ASP A 146 -10.79 1.27 -21.29
C ASP A 146 -11.32 1.83 -19.97
N LYS A 147 -12.57 2.24 -19.96
CA LYS A 147 -13.25 2.82 -18.79
C LYS A 147 -13.48 1.84 -17.67
N ILE A 148 -13.64 0.54 -17.97
CA ILE A 148 -13.80 -0.50 -16.95
C ILE A 148 -12.46 -0.72 -16.26
N ALA A 149 -11.38 -0.91 -17.02
CA ALA A 149 -10.04 -1.03 -16.49
C ALA A 149 -9.63 0.22 -15.68
N LEU A 150 -10.00 1.43 -16.15
CA LEU A 150 -9.74 2.68 -15.44
C LEU A 150 -10.44 2.71 -14.06
N ASN A 151 -11.70 2.28 -13.99
CA ASN A 151 -12.41 2.20 -12.71
C ASN A 151 -11.72 1.24 -11.73
N TYR A 152 -11.30 0.07 -12.21
CA TYR A 152 -10.54 -0.88 -11.37
C TYR A 152 -9.17 -0.31 -10.97
N ALA A 153 -8.50 0.42 -11.85
CA ALA A 153 -7.21 1.04 -11.56
C ALA A 153 -7.31 2.10 -10.45
N VAL A 154 -8.34 2.95 -10.49
CA VAL A 154 -8.65 3.92 -9.42
C VAL A 154 -8.96 3.20 -8.09
N LYS A 155 -9.75 2.11 -8.14
CA LYS A 155 -10.03 1.33 -6.94
C LYS A 155 -8.76 0.71 -6.32
N ARG A 156 -7.83 0.17 -7.14
CA ARG A 156 -6.54 -0.36 -6.67
C ARG A 156 -5.68 0.70 -6.01
N ASP A 157 -5.58 1.88 -6.61
CA ASP A 157 -4.84 3.01 -6.09
C ASP A 157 -5.38 3.43 -4.70
N LEU A 158 -6.69 3.64 -4.60
CA LEU A 158 -7.35 4.01 -3.35
C LEU A 158 -7.30 2.90 -2.30
N LEU A 159 -7.40 1.62 -2.69
CA LEU A 159 -7.24 0.48 -1.79
C LEU A 159 -5.86 0.49 -1.12
N LEU A 160 -4.78 0.63 -1.92
CA LEU A 160 -3.42 0.67 -1.39
C LEU A 160 -3.21 1.85 -0.45
N HIS A 161 -3.65 3.04 -0.84
CA HIS A 161 -3.55 4.22 0.01
C HIS A 161 -4.35 4.07 1.30
N THR A 162 -5.56 3.49 1.23
CA THR A 162 -6.39 3.26 2.43
C THR A 162 -5.75 2.24 3.36
N ALA A 163 -5.28 1.11 2.83
CA ALA A 163 -4.57 0.11 3.61
C ALA A 163 -3.31 0.69 4.27
N MET A 164 -2.47 1.40 3.50
CA MET A 164 -1.26 2.08 3.99
C MET A 164 -1.60 3.11 5.09
N ALA A 165 -2.63 3.94 4.89
CA ALA A 165 -3.04 4.95 5.86
C ALA A 165 -3.70 4.34 7.11
N PHE A 166 -4.22 3.12 7.03
CA PHE A 166 -4.80 2.41 8.17
C PHE A 166 -3.72 1.85 9.13
N LEU A 167 -2.50 1.63 8.69
CA LEU A 167 -1.41 1.05 9.48
C LEU A 167 -0.96 1.95 10.65
N GLN A 168 -0.26 1.35 11.61
CA GLN A 168 0.40 2.08 12.69
C GLN A 168 1.54 2.93 12.11
N GLY A 169 1.67 4.18 12.58
CA GLY A 169 2.69 5.12 12.13
C GLY A 169 2.16 6.29 11.32
N PHE A 170 3.02 6.89 10.53
CA PHE A 170 2.77 8.13 9.79
C PHE A 170 2.59 7.82 8.29
N PRO A 171 1.39 7.99 7.72
CA PRO A 171 1.21 7.85 6.28
C PRO A 171 1.89 9.00 5.55
N MET A 172 2.65 8.67 4.52
CA MET A 172 3.31 9.64 3.63
C MET A 172 2.82 9.42 2.21
N LEU A 173 2.22 10.45 1.63
CA LEU A 173 1.87 10.50 0.21
C LEU A 173 3.05 11.08 -0.57
N ASN A 174 3.39 10.48 -1.69
CA ASN A 174 4.33 11.10 -2.61
C ASN A 174 3.59 12.15 -3.44
N CYS A 175 4.26 13.28 -3.65
CA CYS A 175 3.72 14.40 -4.42
C CYS A 175 3.28 13.93 -5.82
N GLY A 176 2.03 14.19 -6.17
CA GLY A 176 1.39 13.77 -7.41
C GLY A 176 0.46 12.55 -7.27
N ASP A 177 0.57 11.74 -6.21
CA ASP A 177 -0.33 10.60 -5.99
C ASP A 177 -1.77 11.08 -5.80
N GLU A 178 -1.97 12.21 -5.14
CA GLU A 178 -3.27 12.83 -4.87
C GLU A 178 -4.01 13.31 -6.14
N ILE A 179 -3.33 13.38 -7.26
CA ILE A 179 -3.89 13.81 -8.56
C ILE A 179 -3.72 12.77 -9.67
N ALA A 180 -3.38 11.53 -9.32
CA ALA A 180 -3.09 10.45 -10.27
C ALA A 180 -2.00 10.82 -11.29
N GLN A 181 -0.93 11.49 -10.86
CA GLN A 181 0.17 11.84 -11.76
C GLN A 181 0.77 10.59 -12.38
N LEU A 182 0.83 10.55 -13.71
CA LEU A 182 1.36 9.44 -14.49
C LEU A 182 2.89 9.48 -14.58
N ASN A 183 3.47 8.42 -15.14
CA ASN A 183 4.89 8.33 -15.44
C ASN A 183 5.34 9.45 -16.40
N GLY A 184 6.55 9.95 -16.18
CA GLY A 184 7.17 10.97 -17.03
C GLY A 184 8.18 10.36 -18.00
N TRP A 185 7.70 9.79 -19.08
CA TRP A 185 8.53 9.13 -20.09
C TRP A 185 9.48 10.05 -20.85
N ASP A 186 9.29 11.36 -20.77
CA ASP A 186 10.13 12.40 -21.37
C ASP A 186 11.57 12.40 -20.87
N TYR A 187 11.84 11.84 -19.68
CA TYR A 187 13.18 11.70 -19.13
C TYR A 187 14.12 10.94 -20.06
N LYS A 188 13.59 10.03 -20.91
CA LYS A 188 14.36 9.26 -21.91
C LYS A 188 14.97 10.14 -22.99
N ASN A 189 14.47 11.35 -23.18
CA ASN A 189 15.01 12.33 -24.14
C ASN A 189 16.07 13.25 -23.50
N ASP A 190 16.34 13.11 -22.21
CA ASP A 190 17.31 13.90 -21.47
C ASP A 190 18.59 13.08 -21.25
N PRO A 191 19.72 13.47 -21.89
CA PRO A 191 20.99 12.72 -21.78
C PRO A 191 21.51 12.58 -20.33
N ASP A 192 21.18 13.53 -19.46
CA ASP A 192 21.62 13.54 -18.06
C ASP A 192 20.74 12.66 -17.16
N ARG A 193 19.60 12.17 -17.66
CA ARG A 193 18.59 11.45 -16.89
C ARG A 193 18.28 10.05 -17.44
N VAL A 194 18.54 9.79 -18.69
CA VAL A 194 18.12 8.57 -19.43
C VAL A 194 18.66 7.28 -18.80
N GLU A 195 19.83 7.31 -18.17
CA GLU A 195 20.47 6.15 -17.57
C GLU A 195 19.87 5.75 -16.18
N ASP A 196 19.00 6.58 -15.62
CA ASP A 196 18.38 6.31 -14.32
C ASP A 196 16.84 6.25 -14.46
N SER A 197 16.29 5.04 -14.57
CA SER A 197 14.85 4.80 -14.73
C SER A 197 13.99 5.29 -13.55
N ARG A 198 14.58 5.62 -12.39
CA ARG A 198 13.87 6.29 -11.29
C ARG A 198 13.36 7.67 -11.70
N ASN A 199 13.93 8.26 -12.74
CA ASN A 199 13.43 9.51 -13.32
C ASN A 199 12.02 9.38 -13.91
N LEU A 200 11.57 8.16 -14.19
CA LEU A 200 10.21 7.87 -14.62
C LEU A 200 9.15 8.44 -13.65
N HIS A 201 9.41 8.32 -12.35
CA HIS A 201 8.48 8.79 -11.30
C HIS A 201 8.97 10.05 -10.56
N ARG A 202 10.06 10.66 -11.03
CA ARG A 202 10.62 11.93 -10.49
C ARG A 202 10.25 13.14 -11.34
N SER A 203 9.15 13.07 -12.08
CA SER A 203 8.66 14.15 -12.92
C SER A 203 8.28 15.37 -12.07
N LYS A 204 8.32 16.55 -12.69
CA LYS A 204 7.78 17.76 -12.06
C LYS A 204 6.28 17.56 -11.79
N PHE A 205 5.80 18.16 -10.68
CA PHE A 205 4.39 18.13 -10.32
C PHE A 205 3.53 18.76 -11.43
N ASN A 206 2.48 18.06 -11.84
CA ASN A 206 1.59 18.49 -12.93
C ASN A 206 0.52 19.46 -12.40
N TRP A 207 0.80 20.75 -12.45
CA TRP A 207 -0.10 21.79 -11.98
C TRP A 207 -1.38 21.91 -12.81
N GLU A 208 -1.36 21.52 -14.08
CA GLU A 208 -2.57 21.54 -14.93
C GLU A 208 -3.54 20.44 -14.51
N ASP A 209 -3.05 19.23 -14.23
CA ASP A 209 -3.85 18.16 -13.67
C ASP A 209 -4.34 18.52 -12.26
N ALA A 210 -3.50 19.14 -11.45
CA ALA A 210 -3.89 19.58 -10.11
C ALA A 210 -5.10 20.55 -10.12
N LYS A 211 -5.27 21.36 -11.15
CA LYS A 211 -6.46 22.23 -11.31
C LYS A 211 -7.75 21.43 -11.48
N GLN A 212 -7.67 20.21 -12.01
CA GLN A 212 -8.84 19.34 -12.23
C GLN A 212 -9.36 18.67 -10.95
N ARG A 213 -8.60 18.67 -9.84
CA ARG A 213 -8.95 17.98 -8.59
C ARG A 213 -10.29 18.41 -7.97
N THR A 214 -10.78 19.60 -8.29
CA THR A 214 -12.08 20.11 -7.84
C THR A 214 -13.20 19.94 -8.85
N ARG A 215 -12.87 19.49 -10.07
CA ARG A 215 -13.86 19.31 -11.16
C ARG A 215 -14.46 17.90 -11.08
N LYS A 216 -15.72 17.80 -10.72
CA LYS A 216 -16.45 16.52 -10.64
C LYS A 216 -16.36 15.72 -11.96
N GLY A 217 -16.14 14.41 -11.82
CA GLY A 217 -16.08 13.49 -12.94
C GLY A 217 -14.71 13.39 -13.61
N THR A 218 -13.69 14.11 -13.14
CA THR A 218 -12.31 13.92 -13.58
C THR A 218 -11.61 12.85 -12.73
N LEU A 219 -10.58 12.21 -13.29
CA LEU A 219 -9.72 11.27 -12.59
C LEU A 219 -9.07 11.93 -11.37
N GLN A 220 -8.53 13.12 -11.52
CA GLN A 220 -7.89 13.90 -10.47
C GLN A 220 -8.86 14.19 -9.30
N ASN A 221 -10.13 14.45 -9.62
CA ASN A 221 -11.14 14.63 -8.58
C ASN A 221 -11.42 13.34 -7.83
N ALA A 222 -11.48 12.20 -8.53
CA ALA A 222 -11.72 10.90 -7.89
C ALA A 222 -10.62 10.58 -6.88
N LEU A 223 -9.35 10.70 -7.26
CA LEU A 223 -8.21 10.46 -6.35
C LEU A 223 -8.18 11.49 -5.21
N TRP A 224 -8.34 12.78 -5.51
CA TRP A 224 -8.38 13.82 -4.50
C TRP A 224 -9.45 13.59 -3.44
N GLN A 225 -10.68 13.22 -3.85
CA GLN A 225 -11.75 12.91 -2.91
C GLN A 225 -11.43 11.67 -2.07
N GLY A 226 -10.81 10.64 -2.65
CA GLY A 226 -10.31 9.48 -1.92
C GLY A 226 -9.29 9.87 -0.85
N MET A 227 -8.28 10.69 -1.20
CA MET A 227 -7.27 11.17 -0.24
C MET A 227 -7.91 12.03 0.88
N GLU A 228 -8.92 12.84 0.57
CA GLU A 228 -9.67 13.59 1.59
C GLU A 228 -10.43 12.65 2.54
N GLN A 229 -10.99 11.55 2.04
CA GLN A 229 -11.61 10.52 2.88
C GLN A 229 -10.57 9.86 3.82
N LEU A 230 -9.35 9.61 3.33
CA LEU A 230 -8.26 9.10 4.18
C LEU A 230 -7.89 10.09 5.29
N ARG A 231 -7.83 11.38 4.97
CA ARG A 231 -7.59 12.43 5.97
C ARG A 231 -8.68 12.45 7.04
N GLN A 232 -9.96 12.28 6.63
CA GLN A 232 -11.09 12.20 7.56
C GLN A 232 -11.03 10.94 8.41
N MET A 233 -10.76 9.77 7.81
CA MET A 233 -10.55 8.52 8.53
C MET A 233 -9.47 8.66 9.61
N ARG A 234 -8.35 9.27 9.29
CA ARG A 234 -7.22 9.48 10.22
C ARG A 234 -7.52 10.45 11.36
N ALA A 235 -8.61 11.20 11.30
CA ALA A 235 -9.09 12.03 12.43
C ALA A 235 -9.81 11.21 13.51
N ASP A 236 -10.13 9.94 13.25
CA ASP A 236 -10.78 9.07 14.25
C ASP A 236 -9.82 8.80 15.43
N PRO A 237 -10.34 8.81 16.68
CA PRO A 237 -9.55 8.53 17.88
C PRO A 237 -8.78 7.19 17.85
N CYS A 238 -9.26 6.18 17.13
CA CYS A 238 -8.56 4.91 16.94
C CYS A 238 -7.22 5.03 16.18
N PHE A 239 -6.89 6.20 15.65
CA PHE A 239 -5.56 6.50 15.06
C PHE A 239 -4.63 7.28 15.98
N ALA A 240 -5.06 7.59 17.20
CA ALA A 240 -4.21 8.26 18.18
C ALA A 240 -2.96 7.40 18.55
N PRO A 241 -1.88 8.03 19.05
CA PRO A 241 -0.64 7.30 19.38
C PRO A 241 -0.80 6.19 20.43
N ASP A 242 -1.79 6.31 21.30
CA ASP A 242 -2.14 5.32 22.35
C ASP A 242 -3.08 4.21 21.85
N ALA A 243 -3.52 4.28 20.60
CA ALA A 243 -4.25 3.18 19.96
C ALA A 243 -3.26 2.18 19.36
N TRP A 244 -3.65 0.93 19.33
CA TRP A 244 -2.86 -0.13 18.71
C TRP A 244 -3.60 -0.76 17.54
N VAL A 245 -2.85 -1.32 16.61
CA VAL A 245 -3.36 -2.04 15.45
C VAL A 245 -2.84 -3.46 15.45
N THR A 246 -3.66 -4.41 15.02
CA THR A 246 -3.26 -5.79 14.80
C THR A 246 -3.89 -6.34 13.53
N THR A 247 -3.30 -7.37 12.96
CA THR A 247 -3.93 -8.16 11.92
C THR A 247 -4.98 -9.09 12.53
N TRP A 248 -5.94 -9.49 11.73
CA TRP A 248 -6.94 -10.49 12.08
C TRP A 248 -7.03 -11.55 10.98
N ASP A 249 -7.51 -12.73 11.30
CA ASP A 249 -7.77 -13.74 10.26
C ASP A 249 -9.11 -13.44 9.60
N SER A 250 -9.10 -13.16 8.32
CA SER A 250 -10.30 -12.94 7.52
C SER A 250 -10.88 -14.23 6.95
N HIS A 251 -10.21 -15.37 7.15
CA HIS A 251 -10.47 -16.67 6.51
C HIS A 251 -10.46 -16.63 4.98
N ASN A 252 -9.89 -15.57 4.39
CA ASN A 252 -9.73 -15.41 2.95
C ASN A 252 -8.34 -14.82 2.62
N PRO A 253 -7.48 -15.56 1.90
CA PRO A 253 -6.13 -15.07 1.59
C PRO A 253 -6.11 -13.80 0.72
N GLY A 254 -7.17 -13.49 -0.01
CA GLY A 254 -7.30 -12.27 -0.80
C GLY A 254 -7.73 -11.04 0.00
N VAL A 255 -8.11 -11.21 1.29
CA VAL A 255 -8.62 -10.13 2.14
C VAL A 255 -7.71 -9.89 3.34
N LEU A 256 -7.12 -8.70 3.42
CA LEU A 256 -6.42 -8.26 4.63
C LEU A 256 -7.45 -7.71 5.63
N ALA A 257 -7.42 -8.20 6.87
CA ALA A 257 -8.19 -7.66 7.98
C ALA A 257 -7.28 -7.02 9.00
N LEU A 258 -7.57 -5.77 9.37
CA LEU A 258 -6.87 -4.98 10.37
C LEU A 258 -7.85 -4.49 11.43
N VAL A 259 -7.47 -4.58 12.69
CA VAL A 259 -8.27 -4.13 13.82
C VAL A 259 -7.49 -3.11 14.61
N ARG A 260 -8.08 -1.93 14.82
CA ARG A 260 -7.56 -0.89 15.71
C ARG A 260 -8.41 -0.80 16.96
N LYS A 261 -7.75 -0.64 18.10
CA LYS A 261 -8.45 -0.47 19.39
C LYS A 261 -7.90 0.72 20.16
N ARG A 262 -8.83 1.46 20.77
CA ARG A 262 -8.54 2.50 21.75
C ARG A 262 -9.62 2.52 22.83
N GLY A 263 -9.26 2.09 24.03
CA GLY A 263 -10.27 1.84 25.08
C GLY A 263 -11.33 0.85 24.61
N GLU A 264 -12.59 1.22 24.69
CA GLU A 264 -13.72 0.40 24.25
C GLU A 264 -14.01 0.53 22.74
N GLU A 265 -13.39 1.49 22.07
CA GLU A 265 -13.62 1.70 20.63
C GLU A 265 -12.81 0.71 19.80
N THR A 266 -13.48 0.09 18.84
CA THR A 266 -12.86 -0.81 17.86
C THR A 266 -13.19 -0.33 16.45
N LEU A 267 -12.17 -0.13 15.64
CA LEU A 267 -12.27 0.19 14.21
C LEU A 267 -11.66 -0.98 13.41
N VAL A 268 -12.44 -1.54 12.51
CA VAL A 268 -12.04 -2.65 11.65
C VAL A 268 -11.89 -2.17 10.22
N GLY A 269 -10.79 -2.52 9.57
CA GLY A 269 -10.55 -2.35 8.14
C GLY A 269 -10.48 -3.70 7.45
N LEU A 270 -11.31 -3.91 6.43
CA LEU A 270 -11.28 -5.06 5.54
C LEU A 270 -10.90 -4.59 4.15
N PHE A 271 -9.87 -5.20 3.55
CA PHE A 271 -9.27 -4.78 2.29
C PHE A 271 -9.23 -5.95 1.32
N ASN A 272 -10.08 -5.91 0.29
CA ASN A 272 -10.09 -6.92 -0.77
C ASN A 272 -9.03 -6.60 -1.83
N PHE A 273 -7.95 -7.39 -1.88
CA PHE A 273 -6.86 -7.23 -2.84
C PHE A 273 -7.11 -7.94 -4.18
N THR A 274 -8.34 -8.39 -4.43
CA THR A 274 -8.69 -9.13 -5.64
C THR A 274 -9.64 -8.36 -6.55
N GLU A 275 -9.65 -8.72 -7.84
CA GLU A 275 -10.58 -8.21 -8.83
C GLU A 275 -11.98 -8.85 -8.78
N TYR A 276 -12.22 -9.73 -7.79
CA TYR A 276 -13.48 -10.44 -7.59
C TYR A 276 -14.14 -10.04 -6.29
N PRO A 277 -15.47 -10.19 -6.17
CA PRO A 277 -16.11 -10.17 -4.86
C PRO A 277 -15.47 -11.20 -3.93
N ALA A 278 -15.27 -10.85 -2.68
CA ALA A 278 -14.56 -11.69 -1.72
C ALA A 278 -15.29 -11.69 -0.37
N GLY A 279 -15.62 -12.90 0.10
CA GLY A 279 -16.15 -13.10 1.44
C GLY A 279 -15.06 -13.02 2.50
N ALA A 280 -15.40 -12.49 3.67
CA ALA A 280 -14.57 -12.50 4.87
C ALA A 280 -15.40 -12.77 6.11
N SER A 281 -14.81 -13.42 7.12
CA SER A 281 -15.45 -13.67 8.40
C SER A 281 -14.54 -13.29 9.55
N LEU A 282 -15.04 -12.46 10.45
CA LEU A 282 -14.39 -12.05 11.69
C LEU A 282 -15.31 -12.32 12.90
N ASP A 283 -15.96 -13.47 12.93
CA ASP A 283 -16.92 -13.90 13.94
C ASP A 283 -16.38 -13.82 15.38
N ALA A 284 -15.08 -14.08 15.57
CA ALA A 284 -14.42 -14.00 16.87
C ALA A 284 -14.29 -12.56 17.43
N LEU A 285 -14.55 -11.50 16.63
CA LEU A 285 -14.53 -10.12 17.13
C LEU A 285 -15.76 -9.78 17.98
N GLY A 286 -16.91 -10.39 17.69
CA GLY A 286 -18.19 -10.07 18.36
C GLY A 286 -18.58 -8.58 18.27
N GLY A 287 -19.79 -8.24 18.69
CA GLY A 287 -20.24 -6.84 18.75
C GLY A 287 -21.02 -6.38 17.50
N GLU A 288 -21.57 -5.18 17.60
CA GLU A 288 -22.28 -4.50 16.52
C GLU A 288 -21.37 -3.45 15.87
N TYR A 289 -21.25 -3.51 14.56
CA TYR A 289 -20.37 -2.64 13.78
C TYR A 289 -21.20 -1.85 12.75
N HIS A 290 -20.76 -0.63 12.47
CA HIS A 290 -21.43 0.26 11.52
C HIS A 290 -20.39 0.92 10.63
N THR A 291 -20.78 1.14 9.36
CA THR A 291 -20.00 2.01 8.46
C THR A 291 -20.06 3.47 8.94
N PRO A 292 -19.22 4.37 8.41
CA PRO A 292 -19.30 5.80 8.71
C PRO A 292 -20.68 6.42 8.42
N GLU A 293 -21.41 5.85 7.46
CA GLU A 293 -22.77 6.28 7.08
C GLU A 293 -23.86 5.68 7.99
N GLY A 294 -23.49 4.84 8.97
CA GLY A 294 -24.40 4.24 9.93
C GLY A 294 -25.06 2.92 9.49
N THR A 295 -24.59 2.32 8.40
CA THR A 295 -25.08 1.00 7.97
C THR A 295 -24.51 -0.09 8.86
N SER A 296 -25.37 -0.93 9.45
CA SER A 296 -24.94 -2.09 10.26
C SER A 296 -24.24 -3.14 9.40
N VAL A 297 -23.15 -3.68 9.92
CA VAL A 297 -22.35 -4.74 9.27
C VAL A 297 -22.18 -5.91 10.23
N TRP A 298 -22.50 -7.10 9.77
CA TRP A 298 -22.27 -8.34 10.50
C TRP A 298 -20.93 -8.95 10.11
N LEU A 299 -19.93 -8.85 10.99
CA LEU A 299 -18.55 -9.25 10.67
C LEU A 299 -18.34 -10.76 10.53
N ALA A 300 -19.31 -11.59 10.92
CA ALA A 300 -19.21 -13.03 10.70
C ALA A 300 -19.46 -13.45 9.24
N ASP A 301 -20.06 -12.57 8.41
CA ASP A 301 -20.35 -12.83 7.01
C ASP A 301 -20.38 -11.52 6.22
N VAL A 302 -19.20 -11.12 5.74
CA VAL A 302 -19.02 -9.88 4.99
C VAL A 302 -18.66 -10.20 3.55
N GLU A 303 -19.38 -9.65 2.60
CA GLU A 303 -19.01 -9.65 1.19
C GLU A 303 -18.43 -8.30 0.79
N LEU A 304 -17.26 -8.32 0.17
CA LEU A 304 -16.53 -7.15 -0.30
C LEU A 304 -16.53 -7.10 -1.82
N GLU A 305 -16.82 -5.95 -2.38
CA GLU A 305 -16.66 -5.69 -3.80
C GLU A 305 -15.19 -5.78 -4.24
N PRO A 306 -14.91 -5.96 -5.54
CA PRO A 306 -13.54 -5.92 -6.08
C PRO A 306 -12.77 -4.67 -5.65
N TYR A 307 -11.60 -4.87 -5.06
CA TYR A 307 -10.72 -3.80 -4.55
C TYR A 307 -11.37 -2.84 -3.54
N GLN A 308 -12.37 -3.31 -2.82
CA GLN A 308 -13.02 -2.52 -1.78
C GLN A 308 -12.17 -2.47 -0.51
N ALA A 309 -12.08 -1.26 0.07
CA ALA A 309 -11.74 -1.06 1.47
C ALA A 309 -13.03 -0.76 2.25
N LEU A 310 -13.40 -1.64 3.17
CA LEU A 310 -14.55 -1.46 4.06
C LEU A 310 -14.06 -1.11 5.46
N LEU A 311 -14.54 0.01 6.00
CA LEU A 311 -14.22 0.46 7.34
C LEU A 311 -15.49 0.42 8.18
N VAL A 312 -15.42 -0.20 9.35
CA VAL A 312 -16.54 -0.30 10.29
C VAL A 312 -16.09 -0.10 11.72
N LYS A 313 -16.92 0.50 12.53
CA LYS A 313 -16.64 0.84 13.92
C LYS A 313 -17.72 0.32 14.85
N THR A 314 -17.34 -0.05 16.09
CA THR A 314 -18.30 -0.35 17.15
C THR A 314 -19.10 0.91 17.52
N ASN A 315 -20.38 0.74 17.80
CA ASN A 315 -21.13 1.79 18.48
C ASN A 315 -20.61 1.97 19.91
N LYS A 316 -20.61 3.22 20.36
CA LYS A 316 -20.39 3.54 21.77
C LYS A 316 -21.60 3.16 22.61
#